data_102c71cafbbe086c509ce16f5d25bc6d
#
_entry.id   102c71cafbbe086c509ce16f5d25bc6d
#
_cell.length_a   1.000
_cell.length_b   1.000
_cell.length_c   1.000
_cell.angle_alpha   90.00
_cell.angle_beta   90.00
_cell.angle_gamma   90.00
#
_symmetry.space_group_name_H-M   'P 1'
#
loop_
_entity.id
_entity.type
_entity.pdbx_description
1 polymer ?
#
loop_
_entity_poly.entity_id
_entity_poly.type
_entity_poly.pdbx_seq_one_letter_code
_entity_poly.pdbx_strand_id
1 'polypeptide(L)'
;MLVACGKGGADRYIGYWQQQGIDRSIVTEIKKENGNYFAVQNIAGSGKRAAQQHVLSEKDGELVVNTGVGDLPLKLSDDGDTMFFRKGTFRRIDAAAKDKIVAHEEQCRSLNDAFQAEYKGKHNQMTNARVSVITEEYKQGMAEVERKYAAQFAELQKDGKCNFVSRFSYLDK
;
A
#
# COMPACT_ATOMS: atom_id res chain seq x y z
N MET A 1 39.46 17.29 3.54
CA MET A 1 38.53 16.69 4.51
C MET A 1 37.13 17.17 4.15
N LEU A 2 36.31 16.32 3.53
CA LEU A 2 34.89 16.59 3.30
C LEU A 2 34.15 16.28 4.61
N VAL A 3 33.74 17.32 5.33
CA VAL A 3 32.78 17.20 6.41
C VAL A 3 31.46 16.82 5.78
N ALA A 4 31.09 15.55 5.85
CA ALA A 4 29.73 15.13 5.58
C ALA A 4 28.84 15.83 6.63
N CYS A 5 28.14 16.88 6.24
CA CYS A 5 27.03 17.44 7.03
C CYS A 5 25.98 16.34 7.15
N GLY A 6 26.11 15.47 8.14
CA GLY A 6 25.08 14.53 8.51
C GLY A 6 23.83 15.33 8.87
N LYS A 7 22.67 14.97 8.31
CA LYS A 7 21.38 15.54 8.70
C LYS A 7 21.23 15.36 10.19
N GLY A 8 21.39 16.41 10.98
CA GLY A 8 21.25 16.39 12.44
C GLY A 8 19.77 16.49 12.84
N GLY A 9 19.42 15.99 14.01
CA GLY A 9 18.08 16.14 14.57
C GLY A 9 17.00 15.40 13.77
N ALA A 10 15.81 16.01 13.67
CA ALA A 10 14.64 15.41 13.05
C ALA A 10 14.73 15.28 11.51
N ASP A 11 15.60 16.04 10.83
CA ASP A 11 15.77 15.95 9.38
C ASP A 11 16.32 14.58 8.92
N ARG A 12 16.93 13.81 9.81
CA ARG A 12 17.40 12.43 9.53
C ARG A 12 16.27 11.43 9.27
N TYR A 13 15.03 11.76 9.64
CA TYR A 13 13.85 10.93 9.35
C TYR A 13 13.32 11.13 7.92
N ILE A 14 13.64 12.22 7.26
CA ILE A 14 13.12 12.56 5.93
C ILE A 14 13.53 11.49 4.91
N GLY A 15 12.53 10.97 4.17
CA GLY A 15 12.70 9.96 3.13
C GLY A 15 11.56 8.96 3.08
N TYR A 16 11.82 7.83 2.41
CA TYR A 16 10.84 6.77 2.19
C TYR A 16 11.15 5.57 3.07
N TRP A 17 10.10 5.00 3.65
CA TRP A 17 10.18 3.95 4.64
C TRP A 17 9.21 2.83 4.29
N GLN A 18 9.74 1.64 3.99
CA GLN A 18 8.94 0.46 3.70
C GLN A 18 8.72 -0.36 4.97
N GLN A 19 7.46 -0.63 5.29
CA GLN A 19 7.12 -1.48 6.44
C GLN A 19 7.59 -2.92 6.21
N GLN A 20 8.20 -3.50 7.22
CA GLN A 20 8.74 -4.87 7.22
C GLN A 20 7.81 -5.83 7.97
N GLY A 21 7.96 -7.13 7.71
CA GLY A 21 7.24 -8.19 8.44
C GLY A 21 5.75 -8.30 8.12
N ILE A 22 5.31 -7.71 7.02
CA ILE A 22 3.93 -7.82 6.52
C ILE A 22 3.90 -8.26 5.06
N ASP A 23 2.83 -8.92 4.66
CA ASP A 23 2.62 -9.42 3.29
C ASP A 23 2.25 -8.33 2.26
N ARG A 24 2.51 -7.07 2.55
CA ARG A 24 2.10 -5.92 1.72
C ARG A 24 3.23 -4.91 1.61
N SER A 25 3.27 -4.23 0.48
CA SER A 25 4.24 -3.15 0.25
C SER A 25 3.66 -1.82 0.74
N ILE A 26 3.73 -1.57 2.04
CA ILE A 26 3.34 -0.28 2.62
C ILE A 26 4.55 0.63 2.71
N VAL A 27 4.48 1.76 2.02
CA VAL A 27 5.52 2.79 2.05
C VAL A 27 4.97 4.05 2.73
N THR A 28 5.74 4.57 3.66
CA THR A 28 5.50 5.85 4.33
C THR A 28 6.57 6.85 3.87
N GLU A 29 6.15 8.04 3.49
CA GLU A 29 7.04 9.17 3.24
C GLU A 29 7.06 10.06 4.48
N ILE A 30 8.25 10.39 4.96
CA ILE A 30 8.45 11.49 5.91
C ILE A 30 9.04 12.66 5.16
N LYS A 31 8.37 13.80 5.23
CA LYS A 31 8.75 15.03 4.54
C LYS A 31 8.64 16.25 5.45
N LYS A 32 9.32 17.34 5.05
CA LYS A 32 9.24 18.64 5.70
C LYS A 32 8.71 19.66 4.71
N GLU A 33 7.63 20.34 5.07
CA GLU A 33 7.01 21.39 4.27
C GLU A 33 6.71 22.59 5.17
N ASN A 34 7.15 23.77 4.76
CA ASN A 34 6.94 25.02 5.51
C ASN A 34 7.37 24.93 6.98
N GLY A 35 8.48 24.23 7.25
CA GLY A 35 9.01 24.06 8.61
C GLY A 35 8.34 22.93 9.44
N ASN A 36 7.26 22.34 8.95
CA ASN A 36 6.55 21.27 9.64
C ASN A 36 6.89 19.90 9.05
N TYR A 37 6.92 18.87 9.90
CA TYR A 37 7.13 17.49 9.47
C TYR A 37 5.79 16.78 9.28
N PHE A 38 5.74 15.93 8.24
CA PHE A 38 4.58 15.13 7.90
C PHE A 38 4.99 13.69 7.63
N ALA A 39 4.18 12.74 8.11
CA ALA A 39 4.22 11.36 7.66
C ALA A 39 3.04 11.13 6.71
N VAL A 40 3.31 10.78 5.46
CA VAL A 40 2.31 10.33 4.49
C VAL A 40 2.35 8.82 4.45
N GLN A 41 1.46 8.19 5.18
CA GLN A 41 1.40 6.72 5.29
C GLN A 41 0.72 6.12 4.06
N ASN A 42 1.25 5.00 3.59
CA ASN A 42 0.69 4.20 2.49
C ASN A 42 0.54 5.01 1.18
N ILE A 43 1.63 5.62 0.73
CA ILE A 43 1.65 6.49 -0.47
C ILE A 43 1.18 5.80 -1.75
N ALA A 44 1.30 4.47 -1.84
CA ALA A 44 0.78 3.65 -2.94
C ALA A 44 -0.68 3.19 -2.72
N GLY A 45 -1.30 3.57 -1.62
CA GLY A 45 -2.64 3.13 -1.25
C GLY A 45 -3.77 3.80 -2.02
N SER A 46 -4.93 3.15 -2.04
CA SER A 46 -6.13 3.68 -2.69
C SER A 46 -7.41 3.31 -1.94
N GLY A 47 -8.52 3.97 -2.27
CA GLY A 47 -9.83 3.72 -1.70
C GLY A 47 -9.80 3.85 -0.16
N LYS A 48 -10.30 2.85 0.56
CA LYS A 48 -10.29 2.82 2.04
C LYS A 48 -8.89 2.78 2.66
N ARG A 49 -7.86 2.52 1.86
CA ARG A 49 -6.44 2.48 2.23
C ARG A 49 -5.63 3.54 1.49
N ALA A 50 -6.28 4.62 1.07
CA ALA A 50 -5.61 5.76 0.47
C ALA A 50 -4.55 6.34 1.41
N ALA A 51 -3.60 7.06 0.84
CA ALA A 51 -2.57 7.75 1.60
C ALA A 51 -3.19 8.64 2.69
N GLN A 52 -2.64 8.56 3.90
CA GLN A 52 -3.05 9.38 5.03
C GLN A 52 -1.88 10.22 5.50
N GLN A 53 -2.12 11.52 5.63
CA GLN A 53 -1.11 12.45 6.12
C GLN A 53 -1.32 12.73 7.60
N HIS A 54 -0.25 12.62 8.37
CA HIS A 54 -0.20 12.92 9.79
C HIS A 54 0.85 14.00 10.04
N VAL A 55 0.52 14.98 10.87
CA VAL A 55 1.48 15.97 11.34
C VAL A 55 2.37 15.32 12.38
N LEU A 56 3.68 15.56 12.29
CA LEU A 56 4.67 15.13 13.26
C LEU A 56 5.21 16.36 13.99
N SER A 57 5.45 16.22 15.28
CA SER A 57 6.13 17.23 16.09
C SER A 57 7.57 16.83 16.33
N GLU A 58 8.47 17.78 16.39
CA GLU A 58 9.84 17.57 16.81
C GLU A 58 9.97 17.77 18.33
N LYS A 59 10.59 16.80 19.00
CA LYS A 59 10.88 16.87 20.43
C LYS A 59 12.24 16.25 20.69
N ASP A 60 13.15 17.04 21.23
CA ASP A 60 14.53 16.61 21.55
C ASP A 60 15.28 15.96 20.36
N GLY A 61 15.04 16.45 19.14
CA GLY A 61 15.64 15.91 17.91
C GLY A 61 15.00 14.62 17.37
N GLU A 62 13.94 14.13 18.00
CA GLU A 62 13.12 13.01 17.54
C GLU A 62 11.78 13.52 16.96
N LEU A 63 11.21 12.74 16.03
CA LEU A 63 9.85 12.97 15.56
C LEU A 63 8.86 12.17 16.40
N VAL A 64 7.75 12.81 16.76
CA VAL A 64 6.68 12.20 17.53
C VAL A 64 5.33 12.38 16.84
N VAL A 65 4.45 11.37 16.97
CA VAL A 65 3.02 11.46 16.61
C VAL A 65 2.24 11.83 17.86
N ASN A 66 1.57 12.96 17.85
CA ASN A 66 0.62 13.30 18.92
C ASN A 66 -0.69 12.55 18.72
N THR A 67 -1.12 11.78 19.71
CA THR A 67 -2.34 10.97 19.67
C THR A 67 -3.51 11.59 20.43
N GLY A 68 -3.32 12.80 20.97
CA GLY A 68 -4.30 13.44 21.85
C GLY A 68 -4.28 12.95 23.30
N VAL A 69 -3.73 11.76 23.55
CA VAL A 69 -3.54 11.20 24.90
C VAL A 69 -2.05 11.05 25.27
N GLY A 70 -1.15 11.33 24.33
CA GLY A 70 0.31 11.31 24.54
C GLY A 70 1.07 11.31 23.23
N ASP A 71 2.37 11.52 23.35
CA ASP A 71 3.30 11.51 22.23
C ASP A 71 3.88 10.11 22.03
N LEU A 72 3.85 9.65 20.78
CA LEU A 72 4.46 8.38 20.37
C LEU A 72 5.70 8.67 19.52
N PRO A 73 6.91 8.37 20.01
CA PRO A 73 8.13 8.66 19.26
C PRO A 73 8.33 7.69 18.11
N LEU A 74 8.88 8.23 17.01
CA LEU A 74 9.53 7.46 15.98
C LEU A 74 10.99 7.29 16.38
N LYS A 75 11.48 6.05 16.44
CA LYS A 75 12.87 5.78 16.82
C LYS A 75 13.65 5.33 15.60
N LEU A 76 14.86 5.86 15.41
CA LEU A 76 15.78 5.38 14.40
C LEU A 76 16.83 4.45 15.02
N SER A 77 17.28 3.47 14.24
CA SER A 77 18.52 2.74 14.51
C SER A 77 19.74 3.69 14.43
N ASP A 78 20.85 3.27 14.99
CA ASP A 78 22.07 4.09 15.03
C ASP A 78 22.58 4.44 13.63
N ASP A 79 22.45 3.53 12.65
CA ASP A 79 22.80 3.74 11.25
C ASP A 79 21.78 4.60 10.49
N GLY A 80 20.59 4.85 11.05
CA GLY A 80 19.52 5.62 10.44
C GLY A 80 18.74 4.91 9.33
N ASP A 81 18.98 3.61 9.11
CA ASP A 81 18.37 2.83 8.02
C ASP A 81 17.11 2.07 8.46
N THR A 82 16.88 1.98 9.75
CA THR A 82 15.67 1.36 10.30
C THR A 82 14.93 2.33 11.21
N MET A 83 13.62 2.43 11.01
CA MET A 83 12.74 3.22 11.86
C MET A 83 11.75 2.29 12.57
N PHE A 84 11.55 2.55 13.84
CA PHE A 84 10.60 1.83 14.70
C PHE A 84 9.46 2.77 15.10
N PHE A 85 8.24 2.33 14.91
CA PHE A 85 7.06 3.04 15.36
C PHE A 85 6.03 2.04 15.89
N ARG A 86 5.66 2.14 17.18
CA ARG A 86 4.83 1.14 17.88
C ARG A 86 5.44 -0.27 17.76
N LYS A 87 4.70 -1.19 17.12
CA LYS A 87 5.14 -2.56 16.83
C LYS A 87 5.66 -2.74 15.40
N GLY A 88 5.68 -1.66 14.62
CA GLY A 88 6.13 -1.70 13.24
C GLY A 88 7.62 -1.43 13.11
N THR A 89 8.27 -2.15 12.21
CA THR A 89 9.64 -1.92 11.75
C THR A 89 9.59 -1.44 10.31
N PHE A 90 10.32 -0.40 9.99
CA PHE A 90 10.35 0.22 8.68
C PHE A 90 11.80 0.35 8.22
N ARG A 91 12.08 -0.10 7.01
CA ARG A 91 13.39 0.04 6.39
C ARG A 91 13.39 1.23 5.45
N ARG A 92 14.48 1.99 5.48
CA ARG A 92 14.69 3.08 4.53
C ARG A 92 14.85 2.51 3.12
N ILE A 93 14.19 3.16 2.16
CA ILE A 93 14.33 2.85 0.74
C ILE A 93 14.62 4.14 -0.04
N ASP A 94 15.23 4.00 -1.20
CA ASP A 94 15.46 5.12 -2.10
C ASP A 94 14.23 5.46 -2.94
N ALA A 95 14.31 6.56 -3.69
CA ALA A 95 13.22 7.00 -4.55
C ALA A 95 12.91 5.99 -5.67
N ALA A 96 13.94 5.33 -6.22
CA ALA A 96 13.73 4.35 -7.29
C ALA A 96 12.98 3.11 -6.81
N ALA A 97 13.30 2.60 -5.61
CA ALA A 97 12.57 1.51 -4.98
C ALA A 97 11.13 1.91 -4.65
N LYS A 98 10.92 3.12 -4.13
CA LYS A 98 9.59 3.68 -3.89
C LYS A 98 8.79 3.76 -5.20
N ASP A 99 9.37 4.27 -6.29
CA ASP A 99 8.69 4.40 -7.58
C ASP A 99 8.27 3.05 -8.16
N LYS A 100 9.12 2.02 -8.03
CA LYS A 100 8.78 0.64 -8.42
C LYS A 100 7.57 0.10 -7.65
N ILE A 101 7.53 0.31 -6.33
CA ILE A 101 6.40 -0.13 -5.49
C ILE A 101 5.13 0.59 -5.91
N VAL A 102 5.18 1.91 -6.11
CA VAL A 102 4.01 2.71 -6.53
C VAL A 102 3.50 2.26 -7.90
N ALA A 103 4.41 2.06 -8.87
CA ALA A 103 4.04 1.60 -10.20
C ALA A 103 3.41 0.19 -10.18
N HIS A 104 3.96 -0.73 -9.39
CA HIS A 104 3.40 -2.07 -9.21
C HIS A 104 2.00 -2.03 -8.60
N GLU A 105 1.78 -1.24 -7.55
CA GLU A 105 0.46 -1.09 -6.93
C GLU A 105 -0.56 -0.44 -7.88
N GLU A 106 -0.13 0.46 -8.78
CA GLU A 106 -0.97 1.01 -9.83
C GLU A 106 -1.42 -0.06 -10.83
N GLN A 107 -0.50 -0.96 -11.23
CA GLN A 107 -0.84 -2.10 -12.08
C GLN A 107 -1.82 -3.05 -11.38
N CYS A 108 -1.60 -3.36 -10.10
CA CYS A 108 -2.52 -4.15 -9.28
C CYS A 108 -3.93 -3.54 -9.26
N ARG A 109 -4.01 -2.22 -9.09
CA ARG A 109 -5.28 -1.46 -9.06
C ARG A 109 -5.97 -1.51 -10.41
N SER A 110 -5.26 -1.19 -11.49
CA SER A 110 -5.80 -1.21 -12.84
C SER A 110 -6.34 -2.59 -13.22
N LEU A 111 -5.62 -3.65 -12.85
CA LEU A 111 -6.07 -5.02 -13.07
C LEU A 111 -7.33 -5.34 -12.24
N ASN A 112 -7.39 -4.88 -10.99
CA ASN A 112 -8.57 -5.06 -10.14
C ASN A 112 -9.80 -4.32 -10.71
N ASP A 113 -9.62 -3.09 -11.18
CA ASP A 113 -10.70 -2.29 -11.74
C ASP A 113 -11.23 -2.90 -13.04
N ALA A 114 -10.35 -3.42 -13.90
CA ALA A 114 -10.71 -4.17 -15.09
C ALA A 114 -11.50 -5.44 -14.75
N PHE A 115 -11.04 -6.21 -13.75
CA PHE A 115 -11.77 -7.37 -13.23
C PHE A 115 -13.17 -6.99 -12.75
N GLN A 116 -13.29 -5.97 -11.91
CA GLN A 116 -14.59 -5.55 -11.37
C GLN A 116 -15.55 -5.09 -12.49
N ALA A 117 -15.05 -4.38 -13.48
CA ALA A 117 -15.85 -3.94 -14.62
C ALA A 117 -16.37 -5.11 -15.46
N GLU A 118 -15.49 -6.07 -15.83
CA GLU A 118 -15.86 -7.25 -16.61
C GLU A 118 -16.78 -8.18 -15.81
N TYR A 119 -16.47 -8.43 -14.54
CA TYR A 119 -17.28 -9.24 -13.63
C TYR A 119 -18.69 -8.69 -13.49
N LYS A 120 -18.83 -7.38 -13.24
CA LYS A 120 -20.12 -6.70 -13.16
C LYS A 120 -20.86 -6.73 -14.48
N GLY A 121 -20.16 -6.52 -15.60
CA GLY A 121 -20.73 -6.59 -16.94
C GLY A 121 -21.33 -7.97 -17.24
N LYS A 122 -20.56 -9.04 -16.99
CA LYS A 122 -20.99 -10.43 -17.17
C LYS A 122 -22.16 -10.77 -16.24
N HIS A 123 -22.08 -10.40 -14.96
CA HIS A 123 -23.16 -10.57 -14.01
C HIS A 123 -24.46 -9.94 -14.49
N ASN A 124 -24.42 -8.67 -14.92
CA ASN A 124 -25.59 -7.95 -15.42
C ASN A 124 -26.19 -8.60 -16.67
N GLN A 125 -25.37 -9.03 -17.63
CA GLN A 125 -25.84 -9.74 -18.83
C GLN A 125 -26.61 -11.00 -18.48
N MET A 126 -26.12 -11.77 -17.51
CA MET A 126 -26.71 -13.05 -17.14
C MET A 126 -27.93 -12.92 -16.22
N THR A 127 -28.03 -11.84 -15.47
CA THR A 127 -29.16 -11.60 -14.55
C THR A 127 -30.32 -10.82 -15.21
N ASN A 128 -30.07 -9.99 -16.22
CA ASN A 128 -31.11 -9.27 -16.97
C ASN A 128 -32.06 -10.20 -17.76
N ALA A 129 -31.74 -11.49 -17.89
CA ALA A 129 -32.58 -12.51 -18.51
C ALA A 129 -33.71 -13.04 -17.61
N ARG A 130 -34.10 -12.33 -16.54
CA ARG A 130 -35.14 -12.72 -15.56
C ARG A 130 -34.89 -14.05 -14.85
N VAL A 131 -33.62 -14.44 -14.70
CA VAL A 131 -33.29 -15.69 -14.00
C VAL A 131 -33.17 -15.41 -12.51
N SER A 132 -34.17 -15.80 -11.73
CA SER A 132 -34.14 -15.75 -10.27
C SER A 132 -33.30 -16.89 -9.65
N VAL A 133 -32.76 -17.78 -10.48
CA VAL A 133 -31.98 -18.95 -10.06
C VAL A 133 -30.57 -18.86 -10.62
N ILE A 134 -29.56 -19.04 -9.78
CA ILE A 134 -28.17 -19.16 -10.20
C ILE A 134 -28.01 -20.48 -10.94
N THR A 135 -27.95 -20.41 -12.28
CA THR A 135 -27.78 -21.58 -13.17
C THR A 135 -26.33 -22.03 -13.22
N GLU A 136 -26.09 -23.27 -13.64
CA GLU A 136 -24.72 -23.74 -13.89
C GLU A 136 -24.01 -22.94 -14.98
N GLU A 137 -24.74 -22.50 -16.01
CA GLU A 137 -24.23 -21.59 -17.04
C GLU A 137 -23.73 -20.26 -16.46
N TYR A 138 -24.50 -19.68 -15.52
CA TYR A 138 -24.10 -18.47 -14.80
C TYR A 138 -22.79 -18.71 -14.02
N LYS A 139 -22.71 -19.79 -13.24
CA LYS A 139 -21.51 -20.14 -12.45
C LYS A 139 -20.28 -20.33 -13.35
N GLN A 140 -20.45 -21.06 -14.46
CA GLN A 140 -19.39 -21.28 -15.44
C GLN A 140 -18.90 -19.97 -16.05
N GLY A 141 -19.82 -19.09 -16.47
CA GLY A 141 -19.48 -17.81 -17.05
C GLY A 141 -18.76 -16.89 -16.07
N MET A 142 -19.14 -16.90 -14.79
CA MET A 142 -18.46 -16.12 -13.75
C MET A 142 -17.07 -16.70 -13.42
N ALA A 143 -16.97 -18.03 -13.33
CA ALA A 143 -15.68 -18.72 -13.11
C ALA A 143 -14.69 -18.49 -14.26
N GLU A 144 -15.16 -18.34 -15.49
CA GLU A 144 -14.33 -18.04 -16.65
C GLU A 144 -13.67 -16.65 -16.51
N VAL A 145 -14.46 -15.64 -16.14
CA VAL A 145 -13.93 -14.30 -15.85
C VAL A 145 -12.93 -14.35 -14.70
N GLU A 146 -13.26 -15.03 -13.61
CA GLU A 146 -12.36 -15.16 -12.46
C GLU A 146 -11.03 -15.86 -12.82
N ARG A 147 -11.06 -16.94 -13.60
CA ARG A 147 -9.83 -17.64 -14.06
C ARG A 147 -8.91 -16.73 -14.87
N LYS A 148 -9.49 -15.96 -15.80
CA LYS A 148 -8.73 -14.99 -16.60
C LYS A 148 -7.94 -14.02 -15.73
N TYR A 149 -8.59 -13.44 -14.73
CA TYR A 149 -7.96 -12.43 -13.86
C TYR A 149 -7.08 -13.04 -12.77
N ALA A 150 -7.44 -14.21 -12.26
CA ALA A 150 -6.58 -14.94 -11.32
C ALA A 150 -5.21 -15.25 -11.91
N ALA A 151 -5.14 -15.65 -13.18
CA ALA A 151 -3.88 -15.89 -13.89
C ALA A 151 -3.06 -14.59 -14.04
N GLN A 152 -3.69 -13.47 -14.37
CA GLN A 152 -3.02 -12.18 -14.50
C GLN A 152 -2.51 -11.66 -13.14
N PHE A 153 -3.29 -11.81 -12.07
CA PHE A 153 -2.84 -11.47 -10.72
C PHE A 153 -1.67 -12.36 -10.26
N ALA A 154 -1.72 -13.66 -10.57
CA ALA A 154 -0.63 -14.58 -10.24
C ALA A 154 0.68 -14.18 -10.93
N GLU A 155 0.61 -13.71 -12.19
CA GLU A 155 1.78 -13.21 -12.90
C GLU A 155 2.30 -11.92 -12.27
N LEU A 156 1.42 -10.94 -12.03
CA LEU A 156 1.78 -9.66 -11.45
C LEU A 156 2.38 -9.81 -10.03
N GLN A 157 1.91 -10.77 -9.25
CA GLN A 157 2.39 -11.03 -7.89
C GLN A 157 3.76 -11.70 -7.83
N LYS A 158 4.37 -12.08 -8.95
CA LYS A 158 5.78 -12.52 -8.98
C LYS A 158 6.75 -11.39 -8.67
N ASP A 159 6.40 -10.16 -9.04
CA ASP A 159 7.20 -8.96 -8.78
C ASP A 159 6.93 -8.34 -7.41
N GLY A 160 5.89 -8.79 -6.72
CA GLY A 160 5.48 -8.31 -5.40
C GLY A 160 4.00 -8.60 -5.14
N LYS A 161 3.60 -8.70 -3.86
CA LYS A 161 2.19 -8.89 -3.54
C LYS A 161 1.40 -7.60 -3.71
N CYS A 162 0.29 -7.66 -4.42
CA CYS A 162 -0.67 -6.56 -4.48
C CYS A 162 -1.26 -6.26 -3.09
N ASN A 163 -1.40 -5.00 -2.73
CA ASN A 163 -2.03 -4.59 -1.45
C ASN A 163 -3.51 -4.97 -1.39
N PHE A 164 -4.14 -5.11 -2.54
CA PHE A 164 -5.51 -5.56 -2.66
C PHE A 164 -5.68 -6.45 -3.89
N VAL A 165 -6.30 -7.61 -3.69
CA VAL A 165 -6.76 -8.51 -4.76
C VAL A 165 -8.21 -8.84 -4.48
N SER A 166 -9.06 -8.79 -5.51
CA SER A 166 -10.45 -9.22 -5.39
C SER A 166 -10.55 -10.70 -5.04
N ARG A 167 -11.57 -11.04 -4.27
CA ARG A 167 -11.87 -12.44 -3.95
C ARG A 167 -12.52 -13.11 -5.17
N PHE A 168 -12.04 -14.30 -5.51
CA PHE A 168 -12.58 -15.15 -6.57
C PHE A 168 -13.53 -16.19 -5.96
N SER A 169 -14.83 -15.91 -6.03
CA SER A 169 -15.84 -16.70 -5.30
C SER A 169 -16.21 -18.00 -6.00
N TYR A 170 -15.96 -18.10 -7.30
CA TYR A 170 -16.33 -19.24 -8.15
C TYR A 170 -15.16 -20.18 -8.45
N LEU A 171 -13.92 -19.79 -8.15
CA LEU A 171 -12.74 -20.65 -8.27
C LEU A 171 -12.48 -21.49 -7.00
N ASP A 172 -12.94 -21.02 -5.85
CA ASP A 172 -12.67 -21.64 -4.54
C ASP A 172 -13.68 -22.76 -4.18
N LYS A 173 -14.43 -23.31 -5.19
CA LYS A 173 -15.46 -24.35 -4.98
C LYS A 173 -15.12 -25.64 -5.69
#